data_a3a2152e70f2687bcf80cbd219cd2f1e
#
_entry.id   a3a2152e70f2687bcf80cbd219cd2f1e
#
_cell.length_a   1.000
_cell.length_b   1.000
_cell.length_c   1.000
_cell.angle_alpha   90.00
_cell.angle_beta   90.00
_cell.angle_gamma   90.00
#
_symmetry.space_group_name_H-M   'P 1'
#
loop_
_entity.id
_entity.type
_entity.pdbx_description
1 polymer ?
#
loop_
_entity_poly.entity_id
_entity_poly.type
_entity_poly.pdbx_seq_one_letter_code
_entity_poly.pdbx_strand_id
1 'polypeptide(L)'
;MRLFNFTALAAAALMTTLPAMAQDRAGWPDSITIGTASQGGTYFVYGNGLAGFIGEALGINSSGEVTGGPVQNATLVEMGDHAIGLVTMGPAYEAWTGVSELAPGMEHTNLRALFPMYQTPFQVITLASSGLESVSDLDGRRVSVGPAGGTPGTYWPRFLNTLGVNATVSNAGAADAASALQDGLIDAFAFAAGVPISAFSQLAAEADVRMFGFTEAELATILAAHPEVSALTIPAGTYTGHDYDQQSVSMWNFAVSHADMPESLAYEIVKLVMENHDRMMQIHSSASETILDNVLNNGFMPFHPGAVRYYEEQGITIPENLRG
;
A
#
# COMPACT_ATOMS: atom_id res chain seq x y z
N MET A 1 41.75 -29.76 -69.47
CA MET A 1 41.02 -30.46 -68.38
C MET A 1 41.66 -29.99 -67.04
N ARG A 2 41.09 -28.99 -66.41
CA ARG A 2 41.58 -28.44 -65.10
C ARG A 2 40.50 -28.67 -64.06
N LEU A 3 40.80 -29.52 -63.07
CA LEU A 3 39.97 -29.80 -61.93
C LEU A 3 40.09 -28.62 -60.93
N PHE A 4 38.99 -28.02 -60.57
CA PHE A 4 38.88 -27.09 -59.45
C PHE A 4 38.44 -27.83 -58.20
N ASN A 5 39.28 -27.87 -57.19
CA ASN A 5 38.92 -28.34 -55.86
C ASN A 5 38.30 -27.19 -55.08
N PHE A 6 37.01 -27.37 -54.67
CA PHE A 6 36.34 -26.51 -53.68
C PHE A 6 36.52 -27.10 -52.29
N THR A 7 37.32 -26.44 -51.47
CA THR A 7 37.42 -26.73 -50.07
C THR A 7 36.35 -25.91 -49.33
N ALA A 8 35.30 -26.57 -48.86
CA ALA A 8 34.29 -25.94 -48.02
C ALA A 8 34.82 -25.84 -46.56
N LEU A 9 35.02 -24.58 -46.11
CA LEU A 9 35.34 -24.26 -44.70
C LEU A 9 34.03 -24.24 -43.91
N ALA A 10 33.78 -25.25 -43.06
CA ALA A 10 32.69 -25.28 -42.12
C ALA A 10 33.08 -24.47 -40.88
N ALA A 11 32.53 -23.25 -40.75
CA ALA A 11 32.64 -22.46 -39.51
C ALA A 11 31.66 -23.03 -38.49
N ALA A 12 32.15 -23.74 -37.49
CA ALA A 12 31.38 -24.16 -36.32
C ALA A 12 31.20 -22.95 -35.41
N ALA A 13 29.98 -22.37 -35.39
CA ALA A 13 29.61 -21.36 -34.39
C ALA A 13 29.41 -22.06 -33.03
N LEU A 14 30.36 -21.90 -32.11
CA LEU A 14 30.16 -22.24 -30.70
C LEU A 14 29.12 -21.24 -30.11
N MET A 15 27.88 -21.72 -30.01
CA MET A 15 26.89 -21.05 -29.13
C MET A 15 27.29 -21.35 -27.68
N THR A 16 27.92 -20.37 -27.03
CA THR A 16 28.08 -20.40 -25.58
C THR A 16 26.71 -20.15 -24.96
N THR A 17 26.03 -21.23 -24.57
CA THR A 17 24.88 -21.16 -23.68
C THR A 17 25.41 -20.68 -22.33
N LEU A 18 25.17 -19.41 -21.99
CA LEU A 18 25.31 -18.96 -20.62
C LEU A 18 24.37 -19.82 -19.77
N PRO A 19 24.85 -20.44 -18.69
CA PRO A 19 23.96 -21.12 -17.78
C PRO A 19 22.97 -20.09 -17.25
N ALA A 20 21.66 -20.28 -17.50
CA ALA A 20 20.65 -19.59 -16.74
C ALA A 20 20.93 -19.93 -15.27
N MET A 21 21.30 -18.96 -14.46
CA MET A 21 21.45 -19.16 -13.02
C MET A 21 20.10 -19.65 -12.54
N ALA A 22 20.01 -20.91 -12.19
CA ALA A 22 18.79 -21.45 -11.61
C ALA A 22 18.53 -20.68 -10.31
N GLN A 23 17.36 -20.05 -10.19
CA GLN A 23 16.95 -19.38 -8.95
C GLN A 23 17.08 -20.37 -7.81
N ASP A 24 17.75 -20.00 -6.74
CA ASP A 24 17.76 -20.80 -5.51
C ASP A 24 16.36 -20.73 -4.88
N ARG A 25 15.60 -21.80 -5.02
CA ARG A 25 14.23 -21.93 -4.49
C ARG A 25 14.17 -22.78 -3.23
N ALA A 26 15.31 -23.01 -2.58
CA ALA A 26 15.34 -23.76 -1.33
C ALA A 26 14.46 -23.09 -0.26
N GLY A 27 13.53 -23.86 0.28
CA GLY A 27 12.60 -23.37 1.31
C GLY A 27 11.45 -22.48 0.82
N TRP A 28 11.31 -22.23 -0.49
CA TRP A 28 10.17 -21.47 -0.98
C TRP A 28 8.85 -22.20 -0.69
N PRO A 29 7.79 -21.46 -0.28
CA PRO A 29 6.47 -22.05 -0.06
C PRO A 29 5.81 -22.41 -1.39
N ASP A 30 4.87 -23.35 -1.37
CA ASP A 30 4.06 -23.72 -2.53
C ASP A 30 3.05 -22.60 -2.91
N SER A 31 2.68 -21.75 -1.95
CA SER A 31 1.74 -20.65 -2.14
C SER A 31 2.08 -19.44 -1.29
N ILE A 32 1.66 -18.25 -1.77
CA ILE A 32 1.79 -16.97 -1.10
C ILE A 32 0.40 -16.35 -0.93
N THR A 33 0.04 -16.02 0.30
CA THR A 33 -1.13 -15.19 0.60
C THR A 33 -0.67 -13.77 0.94
N ILE A 34 -1.29 -12.77 0.31
CA ILE A 34 -1.04 -11.35 0.54
C ILE A 34 -2.24 -10.74 1.25
N GLY A 35 -2.04 -10.26 2.48
CA GLY A 35 -3.06 -9.52 3.22
C GLY A 35 -3.33 -8.16 2.57
N THR A 36 -4.57 -7.94 2.13
CA THR A 36 -4.99 -6.71 1.45
C THR A 36 -5.83 -5.83 2.37
N ALA A 37 -7.04 -5.43 1.97
CA ALA A 37 -8.06 -4.78 2.78
C ALA A 37 -9.42 -4.91 2.10
N SER A 38 -10.40 -4.10 2.52
CA SER A 38 -11.75 -4.11 1.97
C SER A 38 -11.79 -3.80 0.47
N GLN A 39 -12.73 -4.39 -0.23
CA GLN A 39 -13.05 -4.04 -1.63
C GLN A 39 -13.36 -2.54 -1.75
N GLY A 40 -13.00 -1.95 -2.88
CA GLY A 40 -13.13 -0.52 -3.13
C GLY A 40 -11.96 0.33 -2.63
N GLY A 41 -11.08 -0.20 -1.76
CA GLY A 41 -9.85 0.43 -1.31
C GLY A 41 -8.65 0.05 -2.18
N THR A 42 -7.58 0.85 -2.12
CA THR A 42 -6.39 0.68 -2.96
C THR A 42 -5.60 -0.60 -2.63
N TYR A 43 -5.50 -1.00 -1.36
CA TYR A 43 -4.85 -2.27 -0.99
C TYR A 43 -5.47 -3.48 -1.67
N PHE A 44 -6.81 -3.48 -1.87
CA PHE A 44 -7.48 -4.58 -2.56
C PHE A 44 -7.00 -4.70 -4.01
N VAL A 45 -6.95 -3.60 -4.76
CA VAL A 45 -6.52 -3.60 -6.16
C VAL A 45 -5.03 -3.89 -6.26
N TYR A 46 -4.21 -3.16 -5.50
CA TYR A 46 -2.75 -3.29 -5.51
C TYR A 46 -2.30 -4.69 -5.10
N GLY A 47 -2.84 -5.22 -4.00
CA GLY A 47 -2.44 -6.53 -3.47
C GLY A 47 -2.85 -7.70 -4.34
N ASN A 48 -4.07 -7.69 -4.92
CA ASN A 48 -4.49 -8.72 -5.87
C ASN A 48 -3.67 -8.65 -7.17
N GLY A 49 -3.38 -7.46 -7.68
CA GLY A 49 -2.52 -7.27 -8.84
C GLY A 49 -1.08 -7.73 -8.57
N LEU A 50 -0.53 -7.41 -7.41
CA LEU A 50 0.78 -7.88 -6.96
C LEU A 50 0.82 -9.41 -6.85
N ALA A 51 -0.21 -10.03 -6.25
CA ALA A 51 -0.31 -11.48 -6.16
C ALA A 51 -0.30 -12.14 -7.55
N GLY A 52 -1.11 -11.61 -8.48
CA GLY A 52 -1.12 -12.07 -9.86
C GLY A 52 0.25 -11.95 -10.53
N PHE A 53 0.94 -10.83 -10.31
CA PHE A 53 2.26 -10.58 -10.88
C PHE A 53 3.33 -11.50 -10.30
N ILE A 54 3.35 -11.73 -8.99
CA ILE A 54 4.25 -12.71 -8.35
C ILE A 54 3.98 -14.12 -8.90
N GLY A 55 2.72 -14.51 -8.99
CA GLY A 55 2.32 -15.81 -9.51
C GLY A 55 2.80 -16.05 -10.95
N GLU A 56 2.59 -15.05 -11.82
CA GLU A 56 3.00 -15.08 -13.24
C GLU A 56 4.53 -15.16 -13.38
N ALA A 57 5.26 -14.30 -12.65
CA ALA A 57 6.70 -14.16 -12.83
C ALA A 57 7.52 -15.25 -12.11
N LEU A 58 7.12 -15.60 -10.89
CA LEU A 58 7.87 -16.55 -10.07
C LEU A 58 7.31 -17.99 -10.10
N GLY A 59 6.13 -18.19 -10.69
CA GLY A 59 5.49 -19.51 -10.79
C GLY A 59 5.07 -20.07 -9.42
N ILE A 60 4.74 -19.21 -8.46
CA ILE A 60 4.21 -19.57 -7.15
C ILE A 60 2.70 -19.28 -7.15
N ASN A 61 1.90 -20.19 -6.62
CA ASN A 61 0.47 -19.90 -6.45
C ASN A 61 0.27 -18.74 -5.48
N SER A 62 -0.16 -17.60 -5.98
CA SER A 62 -0.29 -16.37 -5.18
C SER A 62 -1.70 -15.81 -5.23
N SER A 63 -2.22 -15.34 -4.09
CA SER A 63 -3.55 -14.75 -3.97
C SER A 63 -3.57 -13.59 -2.97
N GLY A 64 -4.43 -12.59 -3.24
CA GLY A 64 -4.77 -11.57 -2.28
C GLY A 64 -5.94 -11.99 -1.40
N GLU A 65 -5.86 -11.75 -0.11
CA GLU A 65 -6.94 -12.00 0.86
C GLU A 65 -7.52 -10.68 1.37
N VAL A 66 -8.85 -10.59 1.39
CA VAL A 66 -9.57 -9.45 2.00
C VAL A 66 -9.43 -9.53 3.51
N THR A 67 -8.92 -8.47 4.12
CA THR A 67 -8.72 -8.36 5.56
C THR A 67 -9.37 -7.09 6.10
N GLY A 68 -9.30 -6.89 7.41
CA GLY A 68 -9.68 -5.63 8.06
C GLY A 68 -8.73 -4.47 7.78
N GLY A 69 -7.57 -4.72 7.15
CA GLY A 69 -6.57 -3.69 6.81
C GLY A 69 -5.23 -3.85 7.52
N PRO A 70 -4.39 -2.80 7.56
CA PRO A 70 -2.98 -2.89 7.92
C PRO A 70 -2.69 -3.45 9.29
N VAL A 71 -3.52 -3.21 10.30
CA VAL A 71 -3.31 -3.77 11.64
C VAL A 71 -3.48 -5.28 11.63
N GLN A 72 -4.54 -5.78 10.96
CA GLN A 72 -4.75 -7.21 10.82
C GLN A 72 -3.66 -7.84 9.95
N ASN A 73 -3.24 -7.17 8.87
CA ASN A 73 -2.17 -7.65 7.99
C ASN A 73 -0.84 -7.84 8.77
N ALA A 74 -0.48 -6.87 9.60
CA ALA A 74 0.70 -6.97 10.46
C ALA A 74 0.62 -8.20 11.37
N THR A 75 -0.53 -8.44 12.01
CA THR A 75 -0.74 -9.59 12.90
C THR A 75 -0.70 -10.92 12.14
N LEU A 76 -1.34 -11.02 10.98
CA LEU A 76 -1.34 -12.24 10.18
C LEU A 76 0.06 -12.60 9.66
N VAL A 77 0.88 -11.60 9.34
CA VAL A 77 2.30 -11.81 8.98
C VAL A 77 3.12 -12.21 10.20
N GLU A 78 2.95 -11.53 11.35
CA GLU A 78 3.65 -11.88 12.59
C GLU A 78 3.39 -13.33 13.02
N MET A 79 2.17 -13.82 12.81
CA MET A 79 1.76 -15.19 13.12
C MET A 79 2.18 -16.22 12.08
N GLY A 80 2.68 -15.78 10.90
CA GLY A 80 3.03 -16.63 9.78
C GLY A 80 1.84 -17.13 8.95
N ASP A 81 0.64 -16.59 9.18
CA ASP A 81 -0.57 -16.95 8.43
C ASP A 81 -0.57 -16.35 7.02
N HIS A 82 0.04 -15.16 6.85
CA HIS A 82 0.26 -14.53 5.55
C HIS A 82 1.76 -14.38 5.27
N ALA A 83 2.16 -14.63 4.03
CA ALA A 83 3.54 -14.43 3.60
C ALA A 83 3.89 -12.96 3.45
N ILE A 84 2.92 -12.15 2.97
CA ILE A 84 3.09 -10.71 2.74
C ILE A 84 1.88 -9.98 3.33
N GLY A 85 2.13 -8.86 4.00
CA GLY A 85 1.11 -7.91 4.45
C GLY A 85 1.33 -6.53 3.83
N LEU A 86 0.23 -5.85 3.45
CA LEU A 86 0.29 -4.46 3.07
C LEU A 86 -0.03 -3.62 4.31
N VAL A 87 0.91 -2.77 4.73
CA VAL A 87 0.79 -2.02 5.97
C VAL A 87 1.04 -0.52 5.76
N THR A 88 0.34 0.31 6.53
CA THR A 88 0.63 1.74 6.66
C THR A 88 1.54 1.93 7.87
N MET A 89 2.56 2.75 7.77
CA MET A 89 3.65 2.82 8.76
C MET A 89 3.22 3.29 10.15
N GLY A 90 2.17 4.11 10.29
CA GLY A 90 1.60 4.46 11.59
C GLY A 90 1.04 3.23 12.32
N PRO A 91 0.02 2.56 11.79
CA PRO A 91 -0.48 1.29 12.36
C PRO A 91 0.59 0.20 12.52
N ALA A 92 1.56 0.12 11.59
CA ALA A 92 2.66 -0.83 11.69
C ALA A 92 3.59 -0.53 12.88
N TYR A 93 3.85 0.75 13.17
CA TYR A 93 4.62 1.16 14.34
C TYR A 93 3.89 0.83 15.64
N GLU A 94 2.57 1.04 15.69
CA GLU A 94 1.76 0.67 16.85
C GLU A 94 1.76 -0.86 17.09
N ALA A 95 1.69 -1.65 16.02
CA ALA A 95 1.83 -3.11 16.11
C ALA A 95 3.24 -3.51 16.55
N TRP A 96 4.28 -2.90 15.97
CA TRP A 96 5.68 -3.15 16.33
C TRP A 96 5.97 -2.91 17.81
N THR A 97 5.42 -1.84 18.37
CA THR A 97 5.63 -1.45 19.78
C THR A 97 4.60 -2.04 20.75
N GLY A 98 3.64 -2.84 20.29
CA GLY A 98 2.61 -3.46 21.11
C GLY A 98 1.55 -2.49 21.65
N VAL A 99 1.48 -1.27 21.11
CA VAL A 99 0.48 -0.27 21.54
C VAL A 99 -0.77 -0.24 20.64
N SER A 100 -0.87 -1.12 19.66
CA SER A 100 -2.05 -1.24 18.80
C SER A 100 -3.31 -1.53 19.62
N GLU A 101 -4.36 -0.73 19.45
CA GLU A 101 -5.63 -0.90 20.15
C GLU A 101 -6.33 -2.23 19.78
N LEU A 102 -6.06 -2.80 18.59
CA LEU A 102 -6.64 -4.07 18.14
C LEU A 102 -5.85 -5.30 18.61
N ALA A 103 -4.60 -5.12 19.06
CA ALA A 103 -3.75 -6.19 19.59
C ALA A 103 -2.92 -5.66 20.78
N PRO A 104 -3.54 -5.21 21.89
CA PRO A 104 -2.84 -4.57 22.97
C PRO A 104 -1.81 -5.50 23.63
N GLY A 105 -0.57 -5.03 23.78
CA GLY A 105 0.53 -5.77 24.40
C GLY A 105 1.18 -6.84 23.51
N MET A 106 0.75 -6.99 22.27
CA MET A 106 1.40 -7.86 21.28
C MET A 106 2.39 -7.06 20.45
N GLU A 107 3.67 -7.25 20.67
CA GLU A 107 4.72 -6.67 19.83
C GLU A 107 4.94 -7.55 18.59
N HIS A 108 4.96 -6.91 17.40
CA HIS A 108 5.12 -7.59 16.11
C HIS A 108 6.55 -7.43 15.60
N THR A 109 7.53 -8.01 16.32
CA THR A 109 8.97 -7.80 16.08
C THR A 109 9.57 -8.70 15.00
N ASN A 110 8.81 -9.66 14.46
CA ASN A 110 9.24 -10.48 13.33
C ASN A 110 8.90 -9.87 11.96
N LEU A 111 8.21 -8.72 11.94
CA LEU A 111 7.94 -8.02 10.68
C LEU A 111 9.23 -7.51 10.03
N ARG A 112 9.32 -7.64 8.72
CA ARG A 112 10.42 -7.11 7.89
C ARG A 112 9.87 -6.37 6.69
N ALA A 113 10.34 -5.15 6.46
CA ALA A 113 9.99 -4.39 5.28
C ALA A 113 10.56 -5.04 4.02
N LEU A 114 9.75 -5.13 2.97
CA LEU A 114 10.17 -5.57 1.65
C LEU A 114 10.42 -4.37 0.74
N PHE A 115 9.38 -3.60 0.44
CA PHE A 115 9.48 -2.46 -0.48
C PHE A 115 8.45 -1.36 -0.16
N PRO A 116 8.77 -0.09 -0.51
CA PRO A 116 7.83 1.02 -0.41
C PRO A 116 6.72 0.86 -1.44
N MET A 117 5.51 1.19 -1.05
CA MET A 117 4.37 1.17 -1.96
C MET A 117 4.03 2.59 -2.43
N TYR A 118 3.33 3.34 -1.60
CA TYR A 118 2.85 4.70 -1.89
C TYR A 118 2.43 5.39 -0.59
N GLN A 119 2.15 6.68 -0.66
CA GLN A 119 1.57 7.44 0.44
C GLN A 119 0.05 7.24 0.50
N THR A 120 -0.49 7.21 1.71
CA THR A 120 -1.93 7.12 1.99
C THR A 120 -2.44 8.48 2.45
N PRO A 121 -2.97 9.33 1.55
CA PRO A 121 -3.66 10.55 1.95
C PRO A 121 -5.01 10.25 2.61
N PHE A 122 -5.42 11.17 3.50
CA PHE A 122 -6.72 11.18 4.18
C PHE A 122 -7.68 12.10 3.44
N GLN A 123 -8.88 11.63 3.14
CA GLN A 123 -9.82 12.32 2.26
C GLN A 123 -11.27 12.04 2.68
N VAL A 124 -12.15 12.99 2.46
CA VAL A 124 -13.58 12.86 2.69
C VAL A 124 -14.32 12.97 1.37
N ILE A 125 -15.35 12.13 1.18
CA ILE A 125 -16.32 12.25 0.09
C ILE A 125 -17.72 12.36 0.68
N THR A 126 -18.53 13.22 0.08
CA THR A 126 -19.94 13.44 0.45
C THR A 126 -20.76 13.74 -0.81
N LEU A 127 -22.08 13.65 -0.71
CA LEU A 127 -22.96 14.14 -1.78
C LEU A 127 -22.87 15.68 -1.85
N ALA A 128 -22.79 16.25 -3.05
CA ALA A 128 -22.71 17.70 -3.23
C ALA A 128 -23.89 18.44 -2.60
N SER A 129 -25.06 17.81 -2.56
CA SER A 129 -26.26 18.34 -1.92
C SER A 129 -26.18 18.48 -0.39
N SER A 130 -25.19 17.85 0.26
CA SER A 130 -24.99 17.93 1.73
C SER A 130 -24.53 19.31 2.20
N GLY A 131 -23.82 20.06 1.33
CA GLY A 131 -23.19 21.33 1.65
C GLY A 131 -21.97 21.24 2.58
N LEU A 132 -21.43 20.02 2.83
CA LEU A 132 -20.21 19.82 3.63
C LEU A 132 -18.98 20.15 2.79
N GLU A 133 -18.04 20.94 3.33
CA GLU A 133 -16.86 21.44 2.60
C GLU A 133 -15.55 21.29 3.37
N SER A 134 -15.63 21.00 4.69
CA SER A 134 -14.48 20.87 5.58
C SER A 134 -14.67 19.74 6.58
N VAL A 135 -13.58 19.31 7.24
CA VAL A 135 -13.67 18.31 8.32
C VAL A 135 -14.48 18.85 9.50
N SER A 136 -14.41 20.15 9.78
CA SER A 136 -15.20 20.78 10.84
C SER A 136 -16.72 20.69 10.60
N ASP A 137 -17.17 20.62 9.34
CA ASP A 137 -18.59 20.46 9.00
C ASP A 137 -19.14 19.05 9.32
N LEU A 138 -18.27 18.12 9.67
CA LEU A 138 -18.65 16.77 10.10
C LEU A 138 -19.21 16.72 11.52
N ASP A 139 -19.19 17.84 12.26
CA ASP A 139 -19.75 17.91 13.61
C ASP A 139 -21.25 17.54 13.61
N GLY A 140 -21.64 16.60 14.46
CA GLY A 140 -23.00 16.06 14.53
C GLY A 140 -23.41 15.18 13.35
N ARG A 141 -22.54 14.90 12.38
CA ARG A 141 -22.83 14.08 11.19
C ARG A 141 -22.55 12.60 11.42
N ARG A 142 -23.21 11.76 10.60
CA ARG A 142 -22.95 10.32 10.51
C ARG A 142 -21.81 10.09 9.52
N VAL A 143 -20.66 9.59 9.99
CA VAL A 143 -19.45 9.44 9.18
C VAL A 143 -18.97 8.01 9.21
N SER A 144 -18.83 7.37 8.05
CA SER A 144 -18.08 6.12 7.97
C SER A 144 -16.59 6.41 7.85
N VAL A 145 -15.76 5.69 8.63
CA VAL A 145 -14.31 5.89 8.63
C VAL A 145 -13.55 4.64 8.14
N GLY A 146 -14.20 3.80 7.34
CA GLY A 146 -13.61 2.56 6.86
C GLY A 146 -13.58 1.45 7.93
N PRO A 147 -12.94 0.30 7.65
CA PRO A 147 -12.83 -0.82 8.59
C PRO A 147 -12.08 -0.43 9.86
N ALA A 148 -12.45 -0.99 11.00
CA ALA A 148 -11.80 -0.72 12.30
C ALA A 148 -10.30 -1.06 12.29
N GLY A 149 -9.88 -2.14 11.58
CA GLY A 149 -8.47 -2.53 11.40
C GLY A 149 -7.74 -1.77 10.28
N GLY A 150 -8.40 -0.80 9.65
CA GLY A 150 -7.85 0.04 8.60
C GLY A 150 -7.19 1.31 9.14
N THR A 151 -6.24 1.87 8.40
CA THR A 151 -5.66 3.19 8.71
C THR A 151 -6.73 4.25 8.95
N PRO A 152 -7.76 4.40 8.08
CA PRO A 152 -8.79 5.40 8.31
C PRO A 152 -9.61 5.13 9.57
N GLY A 153 -9.94 3.86 9.87
CA GLY A 153 -10.67 3.50 11.08
C GLY A 153 -9.93 3.81 12.37
N THR A 154 -8.60 3.76 12.34
CA THR A 154 -7.74 4.11 13.47
C THR A 154 -7.54 5.63 13.60
N TYR A 155 -7.25 6.32 12.51
CA TYR A 155 -6.77 7.71 12.56
C TYR A 155 -7.86 8.76 12.42
N TRP A 156 -8.93 8.54 11.64
CA TRP A 156 -10.02 9.51 11.55
C TRP A 156 -10.65 9.85 12.89
N PRO A 157 -10.96 8.88 13.79
CA PRO A 157 -11.46 9.21 15.13
C PRO A 157 -10.50 10.10 15.93
N ARG A 158 -9.18 9.88 15.82
CA ARG A 158 -8.15 10.69 16.47
C ARG A 158 -8.10 12.11 15.91
N PHE A 159 -8.17 12.26 14.58
CA PHE A 159 -8.18 13.56 13.91
C PHE A 159 -9.44 14.36 14.25
N LEU A 160 -10.62 13.72 14.23
CA LEU A 160 -11.87 14.35 14.63
C LEU A 160 -11.81 14.85 16.07
N ASN A 161 -11.29 14.01 16.99
CA ASN A 161 -11.09 14.42 18.39
C ASN A 161 -10.10 15.58 18.53
N THR A 162 -8.98 15.57 17.80
CA THR A 162 -7.99 16.67 17.80
C THR A 162 -8.58 17.98 17.31
N LEU A 163 -9.48 17.92 16.32
CA LEU A 163 -10.19 19.08 15.78
C LEU A 163 -11.44 19.48 16.59
N GLY A 164 -11.80 18.73 17.63
CA GLY A 164 -13.00 18.97 18.43
C GLY A 164 -14.31 18.68 17.69
N VAL A 165 -14.29 17.82 16.68
CA VAL A 165 -15.44 17.44 15.86
C VAL A 165 -16.13 16.21 16.44
N ASN A 166 -17.41 16.32 16.81
CA ASN A 166 -18.20 15.24 17.44
C ASN A 166 -19.08 14.54 16.40
N ALA A 167 -18.47 13.79 15.47
CA ALA A 167 -19.21 12.98 14.50
C ALA A 167 -19.70 11.66 15.09
N THR A 168 -20.82 11.15 14.57
CA THR A 168 -21.25 9.77 14.83
C THR A 168 -20.50 8.83 13.89
N VAL A 169 -19.44 8.23 14.41
CA VAL A 169 -18.52 7.38 13.62
C VAL A 169 -19.05 5.96 13.49
N SER A 170 -18.93 5.39 12.30
CA SER A 170 -19.20 3.98 12.00
C SER A 170 -18.08 3.36 11.16
N ASN A 171 -17.92 2.03 11.24
CA ASN A 171 -16.93 1.28 10.48
C ASN A 171 -17.61 0.41 9.41
N ALA A 172 -17.13 0.50 8.18
CA ALA A 172 -17.58 -0.32 7.06
C ALA A 172 -16.44 -0.49 6.03
N GLY A 173 -16.55 -1.50 5.17
CA GLY A 173 -15.69 -1.63 4.00
C GLY A 173 -15.86 -0.45 3.03
N ALA A 174 -14.87 -0.17 2.19
CA ALA A 174 -14.93 1.03 1.33
C ALA A 174 -16.10 1.00 0.34
N ALA A 175 -16.40 -0.16 -0.25
CA ALA A 175 -17.55 -0.31 -1.15
C ALA A 175 -18.88 -0.15 -0.40
N ASP A 176 -19.01 -0.73 0.80
CA ASP A 176 -20.22 -0.64 1.62
C ASP A 176 -20.46 0.80 2.11
N ALA A 177 -19.38 1.50 2.51
CA ALA A 177 -19.46 2.90 2.92
C ALA A 177 -19.88 3.82 1.75
N ALA A 178 -19.38 3.57 0.54
CA ALA A 178 -19.80 4.31 -0.64
C ALA A 178 -21.29 4.09 -0.95
N SER A 179 -21.76 2.85 -0.88
CA SER A 179 -23.20 2.53 -1.03
C SER A 179 -24.05 3.19 0.06
N ALA A 180 -23.62 3.13 1.32
CA ALA A 180 -24.31 3.76 2.44
C ALA A 180 -24.40 5.31 2.30
N LEU A 181 -23.39 5.95 1.71
CA LEU A 181 -23.42 7.38 1.40
C LEU A 181 -24.43 7.67 0.29
N GLN A 182 -24.46 6.87 -0.77
CA GLN A 182 -25.38 7.01 -1.89
C GLN A 182 -26.84 6.83 -1.43
N ASP A 183 -27.08 5.89 -0.52
CA ASP A 183 -28.40 5.61 0.06
C ASP A 183 -28.82 6.61 1.16
N GLY A 184 -27.95 7.57 1.53
CA GLY A 184 -28.21 8.55 2.58
C GLY A 184 -28.21 7.98 4.00
N LEU A 185 -27.63 6.79 4.21
CA LEU A 185 -27.50 6.15 5.52
C LEU A 185 -26.38 6.81 6.35
N ILE A 186 -25.39 7.38 5.69
CA ILE A 186 -24.33 8.23 6.27
C ILE A 186 -24.29 9.57 5.53
N ASP A 187 -23.72 10.59 6.15
CA ASP A 187 -23.63 11.95 5.61
C ASP A 187 -22.27 12.20 4.92
N ALA A 188 -21.24 11.47 5.34
CA ALA A 188 -19.90 11.53 4.76
C ALA A 188 -19.16 10.18 4.89
N PHE A 189 -18.26 9.95 3.96
CA PHE A 189 -17.31 8.83 4.02
C PHE A 189 -15.89 9.40 4.08
N ALA A 190 -15.27 9.32 5.25
CA ALA A 190 -13.91 9.72 5.52
C ALA A 190 -12.99 8.50 5.41
N PHE A 191 -12.04 8.52 4.47
CA PHE A 191 -11.19 7.38 4.17
C PHE A 191 -9.71 7.76 4.08
N ALA A 192 -8.84 6.76 3.98
CA ALA A 192 -7.43 6.93 3.74
C ALA A 192 -6.91 5.75 2.92
N ALA A 193 -6.41 6.03 1.73
CA ALA A 193 -5.84 5.04 0.82
C ALA A 193 -5.04 5.75 -0.28
N GLY A 194 -4.23 5.01 -1.04
CA GLY A 194 -3.60 5.55 -2.25
C GLY A 194 -4.64 6.03 -3.26
N VAL A 195 -4.40 7.17 -3.86
CA VAL A 195 -5.33 7.78 -4.81
C VAL A 195 -5.00 7.42 -6.26
N PRO A 196 -6.01 7.37 -7.14
CA PRO A 196 -7.44 7.52 -6.89
C PRO A 196 -8.06 6.31 -6.17
N ILE A 197 -8.91 6.54 -5.17
CA ILE A 197 -9.60 5.48 -4.45
C ILE A 197 -10.74 4.93 -5.32
N SER A 198 -10.78 3.63 -5.57
CA SER A 198 -11.75 3.02 -6.49
C SER A 198 -13.20 3.30 -6.10
N ALA A 199 -13.55 3.18 -4.81
CA ALA A 199 -14.89 3.48 -4.32
C ALA A 199 -15.28 4.96 -4.51
N PHE A 200 -14.33 5.90 -4.37
CA PHE A 200 -14.56 7.32 -4.61
C PHE A 200 -14.75 7.61 -6.09
N SER A 201 -13.92 7.01 -6.95
CA SER A 201 -14.03 7.15 -8.40
C SER A 201 -15.36 6.60 -8.93
N GLN A 202 -15.82 5.46 -8.40
CA GLN A 202 -17.11 4.89 -8.76
C GLN A 202 -18.26 5.80 -8.32
N LEU A 203 -18.25 6.25 -7.07
CA LEU A 203 -19.30 7.13 -6.54
C LEU A 203 -19.36 8.46 -7.31
N ALA A 204 -18.20 9.04 -7.68
CA ALA A 204 -18.13 10.27 -8.49
C ALA A 204 -18.66 10.06 -9.93
N ALA A 205 -18.63 8.83 -10.46
CA ALA A 205 -19.22 8.52 -11.75
C ALA A 205 -20.74 8.33 -11.70
N GLU A 206 -21.29 8.00 -10.53
CA GLU A 206 -22.71 7.65 -10.33
C GLU A 206 -23.54 8.78 -9.69
N ALA A 207 -22.88 9.71 -8.96
CA ALA A 207 -23.54 10.78 -8.21
C ALA A 207 -22.76 12.09 -8.27
N ASP A 208 -23.46 13.21 -8.03
CA ASP A 208 -22.81 14.49 -7.83
C ASP A 208 -22.25 14.54 -6.40
N VAL A 209 -20.92 14.52 -6.30
CA VAL A 209 -20.19 14.42 -5.05
C VAL A 209 -19.24 15.58 -4.86
N ARG A 210 -18.90 15.85 -3.61
CA ARG A 210 -17.81 16.71 -3.22
C ARG A 210 -16.76 15.92 -2.48
N MET A 211 -15.49 16.18 -2.80
CA MET A 211 -14.35 15.60 -2.09
C MET A 211 -13.56 16.74 -1.45
N PHE A 212 -13.05 16.51 -0.25
CA PHE A 212 -12.18 17.46 0.43
C PHE A 212 -11.23 16.74 1.40
N GLY A 213 -10.13 17.40 1.71
CA GLY A 213 -9.23 17.04 2.80
C GLY A 213 -9.38 18.05 3.94
N PHE A 214 -8.26 18.61 4.38
CA PHE A 214 -8.22 19.56 5.50
C PHE A 214 -8.12 21.00 4.99
N THR A 215 -8.76 21.93 5.67
CA THR A 215 -8.45 23.34 5.53
C THR A 215 -7.04 23.64 6.07
N GLU A 216 -6.46 24.79 5.72
CA GLU A 216 -5.13 25.17 6.19
C GLU A 216 -5.02 25.14 7.73
N ALA A 217 -6.04 25.63 8.44
CA ALA A 217 -6.09 25.64 9.89
C ALA A 217 -6.21 24.25 10.51
N GLU A 218 -7.06 23.38 9.94
CA GLU A 218 -7.20 21.98 10.34
C GLU A 218 -5.90 21.23 10.11
N LEU A 219 -5.28 21.38 8.93
CA LEU A 219 -4.00 20.77 8.59
C LEU A 219 -2.90 21.14 9.57
N ALA A 220 -2.77 22.44 9.89
CA ALA A 220 -1.78 22.90 10.86
C ALA A 220 -2.01 22.29 12.26
N THR A 221 -3.27 22.15 12.68
CA THR A 221 -3.64 21.54 13.96
C THR A 221 -3.29 20.07 14.00
N ILE A 222 -3.61 19.33 12.93
CA ILE A 222 -3.31 17.89 12.81
C ILE A 222 -1.80 17.66 12.81
N LEU A 223 -1.03 18.37 11.99
CA LEU A 223 0.43 18.24 11.90
C LEU A 223 1.14 18.55 13.23
N ALA A 224 0.60 19.48 14.00
CA ALA A 224 1.16 19.81 15.32
C ALA A 224 0.90 18.72 16.37
N ALA A 225 -0.23 18.01 16.28
CA ALA A 225 -0.64 16.98 17.24
C ALA A 225 -0.20 15.55 16.87
N HIS A 226 0.04 15.28 15.59
CA HIS A 226 0.31 13.96 15.04
C HIS A 226 1.63 13.94 14.25
N PRO A 227 2.78 13.78 14.92
CA PRO A 227 4.09 13.79 14.26
C PRO A 227 4.33 12.63 13.31
N GLU A 228 3.50 11.59 13.36
CA GLU A 228 3.55 10.41 12.51
C GLU A 228 2.99 10.63 11.10
N VAL A 229 2.31 11.76 10.86
CA VAL A 229 1.82 12.12 9.53
C VAL A 229 2.62 13.27 8.93
N SER A 230 2.61 13.35 7.61
CA SER A 230 3.21 14.46 6.84
C SER A 230 2.16 15.12 5.93
N ALA A 231 2.36 16.41 5.64
CA ALA A 231 1.50 17.12 4.71
C ALA A 231 1.61 16.55 3.30
N LEU A 232 0.48 16.45 2.62
CA LEU A 232 0.40 16.02 1.23
C LEU A 232 -0.72 16.78 0.52
N THR A 233 -0.50 17.14 -0.73
CA THR A 233 -1.56 17.67 -1.60
C THR A 233 -2.01 16.60 -2.57
N ILE A 234 -3.32 16.32 -2.62
CA ILE A 234 -3.93 15.51 -3.66
C ILE A 234 -4.17 16.43 -4.85
N PRO A 235 -3.54 16.20 -6.02
CA PRO A 235 -3.61 17.12 -7.14
C PRO A 235 -5.00 17.21 -7.76
N ALA A 236 -5.32 18.37 -8.32
CA ALA A 236 -6.44 18.56 -9.21
C ALA A 236 -6.43 17.51 -10.33
N GLY A 237 -7.62 17.02 -10.72
CA GLY A 237 -7.76 16.01 -11.78
C GLY A 237 -7.45 14.57 -11.33
N THR A 238 -7.13 14.32 -10.05
CA THR A 238 -6.99 12.95 -9.50
C THR A 238 -8.29 12.16 -9.67
N TYR A 239 -9.43 12.82 -9.55
CA TYR A 239 -10.75 12.24 -9.81
C TYR A 239 -11.48 13.03 -10.90
N THR A 240 -12.24 12.35 -11.72
CA THR A 240 -13.03 12.98 -12.81
C THR A 240 -14.00 14.01 -12.21
N GLY A 241 -13.99 15.24 -12.76
CA GLY A 241 -14.86 16.33 -12.33
C GLY A 241 -14.38 17.08 -11.07
N HIS A 242 -13.17 16.79 -10.56
CA HIS A 242 -12.59 17.43 -9.39
C HIS A 242 -11.30 18.16 -9.79
N ASP A 243 -11.43 19.37 -10.35
CA ASP A 243 -10.34 20.19 -10.91
C ASP A 243 -9.75 21.16 -9.87
N TYR A 244 -9.56 20.70 -8.62
CA TYR A 244 -8.97 21.46 -7.53
C TYR A 244 -8.08 20.59 -6.64
N ASP A 245 -7.04 21.21 -6.11
CA ASP A 245 -6.13 20.57 -5.15
C ASP A 245 -6.83 20.40 -3.78
N GLN A 246 -6.53 19.28 -3.11
CA GLN A 246 -7.02 19.01 -1.76
C GLN A 246 -5.85 18.86 -0.80
N GLN A 247 -5.83 19.65 0.26
CA GLN A 247 -4.82 19.54 1.30
C GLN A 247 -5.11 18.33 2.18
N SER A 248 -4.11 17.52 2.44
CA SER A 248 -4.22 16.29 3.22
C SER A 248 -3.00 16.07 4.09
N VAL A 249 -3.10 15.09 4.98
CA VAL A 249 -1.98 14.43 5.62
C VAL A 249 -1.84 13.02 5.06
N SER A 250 -0.63 12.47 5.13
CA SER A 250 -0.36 11.12 4.61
C SER A 250 0.60 10.34 5.49
N MET A 251 0.60 9.03 5.28
CA MET A 251 1.58 8.08 5.81
C MET A 251 2.06 7.19 4.68
N TRP A 252 3.31 6.74 4.75
CA TRP A 252 3.85 5.75 3.83
C TRP A 252 3.24 4.36 4.07
N ASN A 253 3.14 3.60 2.99
CA ASN A 253 2.81 2.18 3.03
C ASN A 253 4.00 1.36 2.56
N PHE A 254 4.16 0.19 3.19
CA PHE A 254 5.15 -0.81 2.81
C PHE A 254 4.51 -2.18 2.68
N ALA A 255 5.02 -2.99 1.77
CA ALA A 255 4.83 -4.41 1.81
C ALA A 255 5.80 -5.00 2.85
N VAL A 256 5.30 -5.88 3.70
CA VAL A 256 6.09 -6.51 4.76
C VAL A 256 5.96 -8.03 4.70
N SER A 257 6.96 -8.74 5.21
CA SER A 257 6.97 -10.19 5.39
C SER A 257 7.37 -10.56 6.81
N HIS A 258 7.26 -11.84 7.15
CA HIS A 258 7.88 -12.39 8.34
C HIS A 258 9.40 -12.52 8.16
N ALA A 259 10.16 -12.41 9.26
CA ALA A 259 11.62 -12.55 9.25
C ALA A 259 12.11 -13.91 8.70
N ASP A 260 11.30 -14.96 8.86
CA ASP A 260 11.62 -16.33 8.38
C ASP A 260 11.31 -16.55 6.90
N MET A 261 10.84 -15.54 6.15
CA MET A 261 10.69 -15.68 4.70
C MET A 261 12.06 -16.04 4.09
N PRO A 262 12.16 -17.03 3.16
CA PRO A 262 13.44 -17.33 2.53
C PRO A 262 14.07 -16.08 1.89
N GLU A 263 15.35 -15.84 2.20
CA GLU A 263 16.07 -14.64 1.71
C GLU A 263 16.01 -14.51 0.19
N SER A 264 16.18 -15.64 -0.53
CA SER A 264 16.11 -15.67 -1.98
C SER A 264 14.72 -15.29 -2.50
N LEU A 265 13.63 -15.68 -1.80
CA LEU A 265 12.27 -15.31 -2.18
C LEU A 265 12.02 -13.82 -1.97
N ALA A 266 12.40 -13.27 -0.81
CA ALA A 266 12.28 -11.84 -0.52
C ALA A 266 13.06 -10.99 -1.55
N TYR A 267 14.29 -11.41 -1.88
CA TYR A 267 15.11 -10.77 -2.91
C TYR A 267 14.39 -10.76 -4.26
N GLU A 268 13.89 -11.91 -4.72
CA GLU A 268 13.24 -12.01 -6.03
C GLU A 268 11.92 -11.20 -6.10
N ILE A 269 11.15 -11.16 -5.00
CA ILE A 269 9.93 -10.34 -4.93
C ILE A 269 10.27 -8.85 -5.01
N VAL A 270 11.25 -8.38 -4.23
CA VAL A 270 11.67 -6.98 -4.23
C VAL A 270 12.22 -6.59 -5.60
N LYS A 271 13.09 -7.41 -6.17
CA LYS A 271 13.65 -7.23 -7.52
C LYS A 271 12.54 -7.17 -8.57
N LEU A 272 11.60 -8.11 -8.53
CA LEU A 272 10.48 -8.17 -9.46
C LEU A 272 9.69 -6.86 -9.45
N VAL A 273 9.34 -6.34 -8.27
CA VAL A 273 8.56 -5.12 -8.12
C VAL A 273 9.36 -3.89 -8.58
N MET A 274 10.61 -3.75 -8.12
CA MET A 274 11.44 -2.57 -8.39
C MET A 274 11.89 -2.46 -9.85
N GLU A 275 12.13 -3.58 -10.53
CA GLU A 275 12.56 -3.59 -11.93
C GLU A 275 11.39 -3.52 -12.93
N ASN A 276 10.14 -3.63 -12.48
CA ASN A 276 8.96 -3.65 -13.36
C ASN A 276 7.94 -2.55 -13.00
N HIS A 277 8.43 -1.33 -12.84
CA HIS A 277 7.61 -0.18 -12.47
C HIS A 277 6.38 0.01 -13.38
N ASP A 278 6.52 -0.10 -14.71
CA ASP A 278 5.41 0.02 -15.65
C ASP A 278 4.32 -1.04 -15.40
N ARG A 279 4.70 -2.25 -15.02
CA ARG A 279 3.75 -3.31 -14.66
C ARG A 279 3.00 -2.97 -13.37
N MET A 280 3.70 -2.43 -12.38
CA MET A 280 3.09 -1.97 -11.14
C MET A 280 2.12 -0.81 -11.39
N MET A 281 2.47 0.13 -12.25
CA MET A 281 1.60 1.22 -12.69
C MET A 281 0.33 0.75 -13.41
N GLN A 282 0.39 -0.36 -14.15
CA GLN A 282 -0.80 -0.99 -14.76
C GLN A 282 -1.74 -1.61 -13.72
N ILE A 283 -1.22 -2.03 -12.57
CA ILE A 283 -2.02 -2.54 -11.45
C ILE A 283 -2.78 -1.38 -10.79
N HIS A 284 -2.06 -0.33 -10.41
CA HIS A 284 -2.66 0.87 -9.83
C HIS A 284 -1.73 2.09 -9.99
N SER A 285 -2.29 3.24 -10.33
CA SER A 285 -1.50 4.47 -10.59
C SER A 285 -0.74 4.98 -9.36
N SER A 286 -1.17 4.67 -8.12
CA SER A 286 -0.41 5.01 -6.92
C SER A 286 0.96 4.32 -6.88
N ALA A 287 1.18 3.25 -7.66
CA ALA A 287 2.48 2.62 -7.79
C ALA A 287 3.55 3.53 -8.43
N SER A 288 3.19 4.74 -8.88
CA SER A 288 4.16 5.78 -9.27
C SER A 288 5.18 6.07 -8.16
N GLU A 289 4.82 5.83 -6.90
CA GLU A 289 5.69 5.99 -5.74
C GLU A 289 6.41 4.69 -5.33
N THR A 290 6.12 3.55 -5.99
CA THR A 290 6.81 2.26 -5.77
C THR A 290 8.14 2.26 -6.53
N ILE A 291 9.10 3.02 -6.03
CA ILE A 291 10.41 3.27 -6.66
C ILE A 291 11.54 3.27 -5.63
N LEU A 292 12.78 3.10 -6.10
CA LEU A 292 13.98 3.02 -5.26
C LEU A 292 14.20 4.27 -4.40
N ASP A 293 13.85 5.45 -4.90
CA ASP A 293 14.04 6.73 -4.18
C ASP A 293 13.22 6.79 -2.87
N ASN A 294 12.19 5.97 -2.76
CA ASN A 294 11.28 5.96 -1.61
C ASN A 294 11.61 4.88 -0.56
N VAL A 295 12.64 4.06 -0.78
CA VAL A 295 13.02 2.96 0.14
C VAL A 295 13.26 3.47 1.57
N LEU A 296 13.93 4.60 1.73
CA LEU A 296 14.29 5.13 3.05
C LEU A 296 13.17 5.92 3.76
N ASN A 297 11.95 5.94 3.22
CA ASN A 297 10.78 6.44 3.93
C ASN A 297 10.25 5.47 5.01
N ASN A 298 10.97 4.37 5.23
CA ASN A 298 10.80 3.47 6.37
C ASN A 298 11.66 3.97 7.54
N GLY A 299 11.03 4.43 8.61
CA GLY A 299 11.72 5.06 9.74
C GLY A 299 12.10 4.14 10.89
N PHE A 300 11.58 2.90 10.97
CA PHE A 300 11.76 2.05 12.16
C PHE A 300 11.86 0.54 11.89
N MET A 301 11.18 0.01 10.88
CA MET A 301 11.08 -1.42 10.65
C MET A 301 12.31 -1.96 9.92
N PRO A 302 13.00 -2.99 10.44
CA PRO A 302 14.10 -3.58 9.70
C PRO A 302 13.66 -4.15 8.35
N PHE A 303 14.47 -3.95 7.32
CA PHE A 303 14.26 -4.60 6.03
C PHE A 303 14.61 -6.09 6.10
N HIS A 304 13.92 -6.88 5.31
CA HIS A 304 14.27 -8.29 5.13
C HIS A 304 15.68 -8.41 4.52
N PRO A 305 16.54 -9.37 4.94
CA PRO A 305 17.89 -9.54 4.41
C PRO A 305 17.94 -9.62 2.86
N GLY A 306 16.97 -10.30 2.24
CA GLY A 306 16.85 -10.35 0.78
C GLY A 306 16.55 -8.98 0.15
N ALA A 307 15.75 -8.14 0.82
CA ALA A 307 15.51 -6.77 0.38
C ALA A 307 16.76 -5.90 0.53
N VAL A 308 17.46 -6.01 1.66
CA VAL A 308 18.73 -5.30 1.91
C VAL A 308 19.73 -5.63 0.80
N ARG A 309 19.93 -6.93 0.48
CA ARG A 309 20.83 -7.35 -0.58
C ARG A 309 20.50 -6.70 -1.92
N TYR A 310 19.23 -6.73 -2.33
CA TYR A 310 18.83 -6.10 -3.58
C TYR A 310 19.09 -4.59 -3.59
N TYR A 311 18.74 -3.88 -2.53
CA TYR A 311 18.94 -2.43 -2.45
C TYR A 311 20.40 -2.03 -2.47
N GLU A 312 21.27 -2.79 -1.81
CA GLU A 312 22.73 -2.56 -1.85
C GLU A 312 23.32 -2.80 -3.25
N GLU A 313 22.83 -3.80 -3.98
CA GLU A 313 23.18 -4.02 -5.39
C GLU A 313 22.74 -2.84 -6.28
N GLN A 314 21.67 -2.11 -5.90
CA GLN A 314 21.23 -0.89 -6.58
C GLN A 314 21.95 0.38 -6.07
N GLY A 315 22.91 0.25 -5.15
CA GLY A 315 23.70 1.36 -4.60
C GLY A 315 23.01 2.12 -3.47
N ILE A 316 21.91 1.60 -2.90
CA ILE A 316 21.23 2.19 -1.75
C ILE A 316 21.83 1.61 -0.47
N THR A 317 22.42 2.47 0.36
CA THR A 317 22.93 2.04 1.68
C THR A 317 21.79 2.00 2.69
N ILE A 318 21.45 0.82 3.18
CA ILE A 318 20.45 0.66 4.25
C ILE A 318 21.12 0.98 5.60
N PRO A 319 20.55 1.93 6.41
CA PRO A 319 21.06 2.24 7.74
C PRO A 319 21.11 0.98 8.64
N GLU A 320 22.12 0.92 9.52
CA GLU A 320 22.35 -0.27 10.36
C GLU A 320 21.14 -0.65 11.23
N ASN A 321 20.44 0.36 11.76
CA ASN A 321 19.23 0.15 12.57
C ASN A 321 18.02 -0.34 11.76
N LEU A 322 18.09 -0.37 10.44
CA LEU A 322 17.05 -0.87 9.53
C LEU A 322 17.48 -2.17 8.82
N ARG A 323 18.57 -2.82 9.27
CA ARG A 323 18.98 -4.14 8.79
C ARG A 323 18.32 -5.24 9.62
N GLY A 324 17.68 -6.19 8.97
CA GLY A 324 17.03 -7.33 9.61
C GLY A 324 17.87 -8.59 9.66
#